data_937c2ef4ea93e71f7d779ea9b2ef06d3
#
_entry.id   937c2ef4ea93e71f7d779ea9b2ef06d3
#
_cell.length_a   1.000
_cell.length_b   1.000
_cell.length_c   1.000
_cell.angle_alpha   90.00
_cell.angle_beta   90.00
_cell.angle_gamma   90.00
#
_symmetry.space_group_name_H-M   'P 1'
#
loop_
_entity.id
_entity.type
_entity.pdbx_description
1 polymer ?
#
loop_
_entity_poly.entity_id
_entity_poly.type
_entity_poly.pdbx_seq_one_letter_code
_entity_poly.pdbx_strand_id
1 'polypeptide(L)'
;MSQDIHAPAEGVSYVTTMPPKLISQALCLLCLFWSAATTLSADEPASATEKAKIEALISNVQGLENATFVRNGSDYSAANAAKFLGAKWERHAKEVKTAADFIAKVASESGTSGKPYMIRFKDGKETPCGEYLTAQLKKL
;
A
#
# COMPACT_ATOMS: atom_id res chain seq x y z
N MET A 1 63.94 -8.13 50.12
CA MET A 1 63.80 -6.88 50.85
C MET A 1 62.40 -6.33 50.52
N SER A 2 61.55 -6.66 51.38
CA SER A 2 60.95 -5.83 52.43
C SER A 2 59.83 -5.01 51.82
N GLN A 3 58.62 -5.42 52.10
CA GLN A 3 57.69 -4.99 53.17
C GLN A 3 56.90 -3.78 52.72
N ASP A 4 55.72 -3.56 53.01
CA ASP A 4 54.68 -4.13 53.88
C ASP A 4 53.40 -3.35 53.65
N ILE A 5 52.28 -4.07 53.76
CA ILE A 5 51.15 -3.80 54.61
C ILE A 5 50.43 -2.45 54.47
N HIS A 6 49.18 -2.42 54.12
CA HIS A 6 48.07 -2.21 55.04
C HIS A 6 46.71 -2.10 54.31
N ALA A 7 45.84 -3.01 54.61
CA ALA A 7 44.42 -2.72 54.71
C ALA A 7 44.20 -2.05 56.11
N PRO A 8 43.06 -1.52 56.43
CA PRO A 8 41.72 -1.88 56.14
C PRO A 8 40.74 -0.66 56.10
N ALA A 9 39.53 -0.97 56.04
CA ALA A 9 38.34 -0.46 56.74
C ALA A 9 37.24 -0.06 55.79
N GLU A 10 36.26 -0.89 55.78
CA GLU A 10 34.99 -0.79 56.49
C GLU A 10 34.22 0.50 56.22
N GLY A 11 33.04 0.30 55.69
CA GLY A 11 32.10 1.33 55.89
C GLY A 11 30.86 1.21 55.01
N VAL A 12 30.00 0.41 55.51
CA VAL A 12 28.57 0.72 55.71
C VAL A 12 27.67 0.52 54.52
N SER A 13 27.13 -0.69 54.48
CA SER A 13 25.87 -1.03 53.88
C SER A 13 24.76 -0.13 54.40
N TYR A 14 24.28 0.78 53.62
CA TYR A 14 22.95 1.33 53.84
C TYR A 14 21.98 0.53 53.01
N VAL A 15 21.48 -0.54 53.58
CA VAL A 15 20.25 -1.17 53.15
C VAL A 15 19.12 -0.25 53.54
N THR A 16 18.76 0.64 52.65
CA THR A 16 17.51 1.37 52.80
C THR A 16 16.39 0.41 52.45
N THR A 17 15.86 -0.22 53.48
CA THR A 17 14.66 -1.04 53.44
C THR A 17 13.47 -0.11 53.11
N MET A 18 13.09 -0.02 51.85
CA MET A 18 11.83 0.62 51.48
C MET A 18 10.67 -0.30 51.85
N PRO A 19 9.61 0.25 52.51
CA PRO A 19 8.46 -0.55 52.91
C PRO A 19 7.70 -1.07 51.68
N PRO A 20 7.16 -2.29 51.72
CA PRO A 20 6.59 -2.97 50.53
C PRO A 20 5.27 -2.39 50.04
N LYS A 21 4.78 -1.29 50.57
CA LYS A 21 3.49 -0.70 50.18
C LYS A 21 3.57 0.37 49.09
N LEU A 22 4.75 0.81 48.68
CA LEU A 22 4.90 1.82 47.62
C LEU A 22 5.25 1.25 46.25
N ILE A 23 5.57 -0.05 46.17
CA ILE A 23 5.92 -0.70 44.88
C ILE A 23 4.69 -1.10 44.10
N SER A 24 3.53 -1.25 44.77
CA SER A 24 2.30 -1.73 44.10
C SER A 24 1.54 -0.67 43.32
N GLN A 25 1.80 0.62 43.54
CA GLN A 25 1.08 1.69 42.83
C GLN A 25 1.85 2.27 41.62
N ALA A 26 3.16 2.07 41.57
CA ALA A 26 3.96 2.53 40.43
C ALA A 26 3.91 1.59 39.19
N LEU A 27 3.53 0.34 39.42
CA LEU A 27 3.49 -0.66 38.32
C LEU A 27 2.17 -0.65 37.53
N CYS A 28 1.10 -0.05 38.08
CA CYS A 28 -0.21 0.03 37.39
C CYS A 28 -0.34 1.21 36.43
N LEU A 29 0.52 2.23 36.49
CA LEU A 29 0.43 3.37 35.58
C LEU A 29 1.30 3.25 34.33
N LEU A 30 2.17 2.25 34.24
CA LEU A 30 2.98 2.01 33.04
C LEU A 30 2.32 1.08 32.01
N CYS A 31 1.20 0.45 32.36
CA CYS A 31 0.51 -0.50 31.46
C CYS A 31 -0.53 0.15 30.54
N LEU A 32 -0.79 1.46 30.66
CA LEU A 32 -1.84 2.14 29.88
C LEU A 32 -1.34 2.88 28.64
N PHE A 33 -0.03 2.84 28.34
CA PHE A 33 0.54 3.49 27.15
C PHE A 33 1.10 2.54 26.09
N TRP A 34 0.72 1.27 26.15
CA TRP A 34 0.92 0.40 24.98
C TRP A 34 -0.29 0.57 24.05
N SER A 35 -0.46 1.78 23.56
CA SER A 35 -1.32 2.02 22.39
C SER A 35 -0.77 1.18 21.25
N ALA A 36 -1.57 0.23 20.83
CA ALA A 36 -1.35 -0.60 19.68
C ALA A 36 -0.95 0.30 18.50
N ALA A 37 0.34 0.33 18.18
CA ALA A 37 0.78 0.66 16.86
C ALA A 37 0.23 -0.44 15.96
N THR A 38 -0.94 -0.22 15.39
CA THR A 38 -1.41 -0.98 14.24
C THR A 38 -0.41 -0.70 13.14
N THR A 39 0.58 -1.56 13.01
CA THR A 39 1.40 -1.65 11.81
C THR A 39 0.41 -1.88 10.66
N LEU A 40 0.18 -0.84 9.84
CA LEU A 40 -0.44 -1.04 8.54
C LEU A 40 0.49 -2.02 7.80
N SER A 41 0.12 -3.27 7.78
CA SER A 41 0.77 -4.26 6.94
C SER A 41 0.53 -3.84 5.50
N ALA A 42 1.61 -3.46 4.81
CA ALA A 42 1.58 -3.07 3.40
C ALA A 42 1.19 -4.22 2.45
N ASP A 43 0.81 -5.36 2.99
CA ASP A 43 0.55 -6.61 2.25
C ASP A 43 -0.92 -7.06 2.30
N GLU A 44 -1.83 -6.20 2.77
CA GLU A 44 -3.26 -6.52 2.77
C GLU A 44 -3.84 -6.37 1.36
N PRO A 45 -4.60 -7.36 0.85
CA PRO A 45 -5.24 -7.28 -0.46
C PRO A 45 -6.23 -6.11 -0.50
N ALA A 46 -6.53 -5.62 -1.72
CA ALA A 46 -7.53 -4.58 -1.91
C ALA A 46 -8.85 -4.96 -1.23
N SER A 47 -9.47 -4.00 -0.53
CA SER A 47 -10.78 -4.23 0.08
C SER A 47 -11.82 -4.65 -0.95
N ALA A 48 -12.88 -5.33 -0.53
CA ALA A 48 -13.96 -5.75 -1.43
C ALA A 48 -14.56 -4.58 -2.22
N THR A 49 -14.65 -3.40 -1.60
CA THR A 49 -15.14 -2.17 -2.24
C THR A 49 -14.18 -1.67 -3.32
N GLU A 50 -12.88 -1.65 -3.07
CA GLU A 50 -11.89 -1.23 -4.06
C GLU A 50 -11.80 -2.21 -5.22
N LYS A 51 -11.90 -3.51 -4.93
CA LYS A 51 -11.99 -4.55 -5.96
C LYS A 51 -13.19 -4.34 -6.88
N ALA A 52 -14.36 -4.07 -6.32
CA ALA A 52 -15.57 -3.79 -7.11
C ALA A 52 -15.40 -2.54 -8.01
N LYS A 53 -14.74 -1.48 -7.52
CA LYS A 53 -14.41 -0.31 -8.34
C LYS A 53 -13.46 -0.66 -9.49
N ILE A 54 -12.44 -1.47 -9.25
CA ILE A 54 -11.51 -1.91 -10.30
C ILE A 54 -12.25 -2.72 -11.37
N GLU A 55 -13.10 -3.66 -10.95
CA GLU A 55 -13.93 -4.45 -11.86
C GLU A 55 -14.86 -3.56 -12.70
N ALA A 56 -15.48 -2.54 -12.09
CA ALA A 56 -16.30 -1.57 -12.79
C ALA A 56 -15.49 -0.75 -13.82
N LEU A 57 -14.25 -0.35 -13.49
CA LEU A 57 -13.37 0.34 -14.43
C LEU A 57 -12.97 -0.55 -15.61
N ILE A 58 -12.68 -1.82 -15.39
CA ILE A 58 -12.39 -2.78 -16.46
C ILE A 58 -13.63 -2.99 -17.35
N SER A 59 -14.81 -3.10 -16.74
CA SER A 59 -16.09 -3.20 -17.47
C SER A 59 -16.37 -1.96 -18.30
N ASN A 60 -16.05 -0.77 -17.80
CA ASN A 60 -16.15 0.47 -18.56
C ASN A 60 -15.26 0.44 -19.82
N VAL A 61 -14.03 -0.09 -19.72
CA VAL A 61 -13.16 -0.27 -20.90
C VAL A 61 -13.78 -1.28 -21.88
N GLN A 62 -14.30 -2.39 -21.37
CA GLN A 62 -14.92 -3.44 -22.19
C GLN A 62 -16.12 -2.91 -22.97
N GLY A 63 -16.90 -2.01 -22.38
CA GLY A 63 -18.08 -1.39 -22.98
C GLY A 63 -17.79 -0.33 -24.05
N LEU A 64 -16.52 0.02 -24.29
CA LEU A 64 -16.12 0.99 -25.33
C LEU A 64 -16.12 0.38 -26.74
N GLU A 65 -17.26 -0.14 -27.19
CA GLU A 65 -17.36 -0.86 -28.48
C GLU A 65 -16.92 -0.03 -29.71
N ASN A 66 -17.00 1.30 -29.62
CA ASN A 66 -16.64 2.21 -30.70
C ASN A 66 -15.29 2.91 -30.48
N ALA A 67 -14.42 2.34 -29.65
CA ALA A 67 -13.09 2.85 -29.40
C ALA A 67 -12.03 1.79 -29.68
N THR A 68 -10.86 2.25 -30.07
CA THR A 68 -9.67 1.43 -30.26
C THR A 68 -8.71 1.71 -29.10
N PHE A 69 -8.22 0.66 -28.49
CA PHE A 69 -7.22 0.75 -27.45
C PHE A 69 -5.84 0.67 -28.09
N VAL A 70 -4.99 1.67 -27.87
CA VAL A 70 -3.67 1.72 -28.47
C VAL A 70 -2.60 1.44 -27.43
N ARG A 71 -1.76 0.44 -27.67
CA ARG A 71 -0.65 0.07 -26.81
C ARG A 71 0.61 -0.13 -27.67
N ASN A 72 1.65 0.62 -27.38
CA ASN A 72 2.93 0.55 -28.08
C ASN A 72 2.80 0.68 -29.62
N GLY A 73 1.83 1.47 -30.08
CA GLY A 73 1.55 1.66 -31.50
C GLY A 73 0.71 0.55 -32.15
N SER A 74 0.25 -0.43 -31.38
CA SER A 74 -0.66 -1.48 -31.85
C SER A 74 -2.08 -1.24 -31.37
N ASP A 75 -3.04 -1.52 -32.23
CA ASP A 75 -4.46 -1.35 -31.99
C ASP A 75 -5.09 -2.63 -31.43
N TYR A 76 -5.94 -2.46 -30.42
CA TYR A 76 -6.65 -3.57 -29.77
C TYR A 76 -8.13 -3.20 -29.61
N SER A 77 -9.00 -4.20 -29.66
CA SER A 77 -10.41 -4.04 -29.33
C SER A 77 -10.60 -3.77 -27.83
N ALA A 78 -11.70 -3.12 -27.46
CA ALA A 78 -12.08 -2.88 -26.06
C ALA A 78 -12.10 -4.19 -25.23
N ALA A 79 -12.66 -5.26 -25.79
CA ALA A 79 -12.69 -6.57 -25.14
C ALA A 79 -11.27 -7.13 -24.85
N ASN A 80 -10.35 -7.00 -25.80
CA ASN A 80 -8.96 -7.43 -25.61
C ASN A 80 -8.23 -6.54 -24.61
N ALA A 81 -8.49 -5.24 -24.63
CA ALA A 81 -7.93 -4.30 -23.66
C ALA A 81 -8.40 -4.64 -22.24
N ALA A 82 -9.70 -4.88 -22.04
CA ALA A 82 -10.24 -5.28 -20.74
C ALA A 82 -9.61 -6.57 -20.20
N LYS A 83 -9.49 -7.62 -21.04
CA LYS A 83 -8.81 -8.87 -20.68
C LYS A 83 -7.36 -8.63 -20.29
N PHE A 84 -6.66 -7.81 -21.06
CA PHE A 84 -5.27 -7.47 -20.78
C PHE A 84 -5.11 -6.72 -19.44
N LEU A 85 -5.97 -5.74 -19.16
CA LEU A 85 -5.96 -4.99 -17.91
C LEU A 85 -6.26 -5.90 -16.72
N GLY A 86 -7.23 -6.80 -16.82
CA GLY A 86 -7.54 -7.79 -15.79
C GLY A 86 -6.34 -8.70 -15.50
N ALA A 87 -5.73 -9.30 -16.54
CA ALA A 87 -4.56 -10.16 -16.36
C ALA A 87 -3.33 -9.41 -15.82
N LYS A 88 -3.17 -8.12 -16.17
CA LYS A 88 -2.10 -7.28 -15.60
C LYS A 88 -2.37 -6.98 -14.13
N TRP A 89 -3.63 -6.68 -13.77
CA TRP A 89 -4.03 -6.48 -12.38
C TRP A 89 -3.75 -7.71 -11.51
N GLU A 90 -4.14 -8.90 -11.95
CA GLU A 90 -3.87 -10.14 -11.22
C GLU A 90 -2.38 -10.32 -10.91
N ARG A 91 -1.51 -10.02 -11.88
CA ARG A 91 -0.04 -10.09 -11.69
C ARG A 91 0.49 -9.05 -10.70
N HIS A 92 -0.18 -7.92 -10.57
CA HIS A 92 0.19 -6.82 -9.67
C HIS A 92 -0.73 -6.73 -8.43
N ALA A 93 -1.49 -7.78 -8.12
CA ALA A 93 -2.49 -7.76 -7.04
C ALA A 93 -1.92 -7.37 -5.66
N LYS A 94 -0.66 -7.73 -5.41
CA LYS A 94 0.04 -7.35 -4.16
C LYS A 94 0.32 -5.85 -4.05
N GLU A 95 0.48 -5.17 -5.17
CA GLU A 95 0.86 -3.76 -5.25
C GLU A 95 -0.35 -2.83 -5.43
N VAL A 96 -1.49 -3.38 -5.87
CA VAL A 96 -2.72 -2.65 -6.19
C VAL A 96 -3.70 -2.81 -5.04
N LYS A 97 -3.81 -1.81 -4.19
CA LYS A 97 -4.70 -1.81 -3.03
C LYS A 97 -5.99 -1.01 -3.27
N THR A 98 -5.94 -0.06 -4.18
CA THR A 98 -7.06 0.85 -4.51
C THR A 98 -7.30 0.92 -6.01
N ALA A 99 -8.47 1.42 -6.40
CA ALA A 99 -8.76 1.72 -7.79
C ALA A 99 -7.83 2.80 -8.38
N ALA A 100 -7.34 3.72 -7.55
CA ALA A 100 -6.32 4.69 -7.96
C ALA A 100 -4.96 4.01 -8.23
N ASP A 101 -4.55 3.04 -7.40
CA ASP A 101 -3.35 2.23 -7.68
C ASP A 101 -3.48 1.45 -8.98
N PHE A 102 -4.66 0.86 -9.24
CA PHE A 102 -4.95 0.17 -10.48
C PHE A 102 -4.75 1.09 -11.69
N ILE A 103 -5.30 2.29 -11.65
CA ILE A 103 -5.13 3.25 -12.74
C ILE A 103 -3.64 3.59 -12.92
N ALA A 104 -2.94 3.95 -11.84
CA ALA A 104 -1.56 4.39 -11.91
C ALA A 104 -0.59 3.28 -12.36
N LYS A 105 -0.70 2.08 -11.77
CA LYS A 105 0.29 0.99 -11.95
C LYS A 105 -0.06 0.03 -13.09
N VAL A 106 -1.36 -0.10 -13.39
CA VAL A 106 -1.84 -1.11 -14.36
C VAL A 106 -2.33 -0.49 -15.64
N ALA A 107 -3.19 0.55 -15.56
CA ALA A 107 -3.97 1.01 -16.70
C ALA A 107 -3.40 2.27 -17.40
N SER A 108 -2.39 2.94 -16.84
CA SER A 108 -1.85 4.17 -17.42
C SER A 108 -0.80 3.93 -18.49
N GLU A 109 0.10 2.96 -18.29
CA GLU A 109 1.26 2.81 -19.16
C GLU A 109 1.72 1.36 -19.33
N SER A 110 2.52 1.15 -20.35
CA SER A 110 3.18 -0.12 -20.61
C SER A 110 4.37 -0.31 -19.69
N GLY A 111 4.36 -1.32 -18.84
CA GLY A 111 5.50 -1.66 -17.96
C GLY A 111 6.80 -2.00 -18.73
N THR A 112 6.72 -2.28 -20.03
CA THR A 112 7.89 -2.62 -20.86
C THR A 112 8.51 -1.39 -21.51
N SER A 113 7.67 -0.45 -21.97
CA SER A 113 8.13 0.71 -22.76
C SER A 113 7.94 2.06 -22.08
N GLY A 114 7.20 2.10 -20.96
CA GLY A 114 6.80 3.36 -20.30
C GLY A 114 5.84 4.22 -21.13
N LYS A 115 5.40 3.75 -22.31
CA LYS A 115 4.50 4.52 -23.14
C LYS A 115 3.08 4.45 -22.58
N PRO A 116 2.33 5.58 -22.56
CA PRO A 116 0.95 5.59 -22.13
C PRO A 116 0.07 4.71 -23.02
N TYR A 117 -0.92 4.09 -22.42
CA TYR A 117 -2.03 3.49 -23.17
C TYR A 117 -2.97 4.58 -23.62
N MET A 118 -3.40 4.53 -24.88
CA MET A 118 -4.32 5.52 -25.45
C MET A 118 -5.65 4.85 -25.81
N ILE A 119 -6.71 5.60 -25.69
CA ILE A 119 -8.05 5.25 -26.21
C ILE A 119 -8.31 6.18 -27.38
N ARG A 120 -8.45 5.63 -28.56
CA ARG A 120 -8.84 6.34 -29.77
C ARG A 120 -10.34 6.15 -29.99
N PHE A 121 -11.09 7.22 -29.89
CA PHE A 121 -12.53 7.22 -30.12
C PHE A 121 -12.86 7.28 -31.62
N LYS A 122 -14.12 7.01 -31.96
CA LYS A 122 -14.61 6.97 -33.34
C LYS A 122 -14.47 8.31 -34.09
N ASP A 123 -14.48 9.42 -33.35
CA ASP A 123 -14.24 10.77 -33.86
C ASP A 123 -12.76 11.09 -34.14
N GLY A 124 -11.86 10.11 -33.91
CA GLY A 124 -10.43 10.26 -34.03
C GLY A 124 -9.74 10.88 -32.83
N LYS A 125 -10.47 11.30 -31.79
CA LYS A 125 -9.89 11.84 -30.57
C LYS A 125 -9.17 10.75 -29.78
N GLU A 126 -7.95 11.03 -29.38
CA GLU A 126 -7.19 10.16 -28.49
C GLU A 126 -7.14 10.74 -27.05
N THR A 127 -7.32 9.86 -26.09
CA THR A 127 -7.25 10.19 -24.66
C THR A 127 -6.39 9.18 -23.94
N PRO A 128 -5.47 9.58 -23.04
CA PRO A 128 -4.75 8.64 -22.21
C PRO A 128 -5.72 7.79 -21.38
N CYS A 129 -5.48 6.47 -21.35
CA CYS A 129 -6.36 5.55 -20.63
C CYS A 129 -6.46 5.88 -19.15
N GLY A 130 -5.35 6.26 -18.50
CA GLY A 130 -5.32 6.68 -17.11
C GLY A 130 -6.22 7.88 -16.82
N GLU A 131 -6.22 8.89 -17.69
CA GLU A 131 -7.11 10.07 -17.59
C GLU A 131 -8.57 9.67 -17.74
N TYR A 132 -8.89 8.87 -18.76
CA TYR A 132 -10.23 8.38 -18.97
C TYR A 132 -10.75 7.63 -17.74
N LEU A 133 -9.99 6.67 -17.22
CA LEU A 133 -10.39 5.87 -16.06
C LEU A 133 -10.47 6.70 -14.78
N THR A 134 -9.61 7.70 -14.61
CA THR A 134 -9.72 8.64 -13.49
C THR A 134 -11.04 9.40 -13.52
N ALA A 135 -11.48 9.81 -14.71
CA ALA A 135 -12.77 10.47 -14.86
C ALA A 135 -13.95 9.52 -14.61
N GLN A 136 -13.82 8.23 -14.96
CA GLN A 136 -14.85 7.22 -14.63
C GLN A 136 -14.88 6.90 -13.13
N LEU A 137 -13.72 6.78 -12.47
CA LEU A 137 -13.63 6.51 -11.03
C LEU A 137 -14.37 7.57 -10.19
N LYS A 138 -14.36 8.82 -10.62
CA LYS A 138 -15.10 9.91 -9.94
C LYS A 138 -16.62 9.76 -10.02
N LYS A 139 -17.13 8.87 -10.85
CA LYS A 139 -18.57 8.64 -11.06
C LYS A 139 -19.07 7.38 -10.32
N LEU A 140 -18.16 6.57 -9.79
CA LEU A 140 -18.45 5.38 -8.98
C LEU A 140 -18.61 5.73 -7.51
#